data_6c90789ebbba69e2f25d932b0d278f77
#
_entry.id   6c90789ebbba69e2f25d932b0d278f77
#
_cell.length_a   1.000
_cell.length_b   1.000
_cell.length_c   1.000
_cell.angle_alpha   90.00
_cell.angle_beta   90.00
_cell.angle_gamma   90.00
#
_symmetry.space_group_name_H-M   'P 1'
#
loop_
_entity.id
_entity.type
_entity.pdbx_description
1 polymer ?
#
loop_
_entity_poly.entity_id
_entity_poly.type
_entity_poly.pdbx_seq_one_letter_code
_entity_poly.pdbx_strand_id
1 'polypeptide(L)'
;MRSVAVILPDLGASPETPILVSYWHVARGQRVWEGDRLVEVLVGPTAFDVPSPATGRLVKIHARGDDAVKPGAVLGRVEISEEDEVEDSRDA
;
A
#
# COMPACT_ATOMS: atom_id res chain seq x y z
N MET A 1 -13.19 -12.38 6.53
CA MET A 1 -12.22 -11.27 6.58
C MET A 1 -12.22 -10.53 5.26
N ARG A 2 -11.96 -9.24 5.31
CA ARG A 2 -11.93 -8.40 4.11
C ARG A 2 -10.51 -8.00 3.79
N SER A 3 -10.23 -7.81 2.52
CA SER A 3 -8.96 -7.25 2.11
C SER A 3 -9.19 -5.96 1.35
N VAL A 4 -8.28 -5.01 1.55
CA VAL A 4 -8.32 -3.69 0.91
C VAL A 4 -7.10 -3.57 0.03
N ALA A 5 -7.30 -3.14 -1.21
CA ALA A 5 -6.19 -2.97 -2.15
C ALA A 5 -5.35 -1.76 -1.76
N VAL A 6 -4.04 -1.92 -1.84
CA VAL A 6 -3.08 -0.82 -1.74
C VAL A 6 -2.91 -0.30 -3.16
N ILE A 7 -3.49 0.85 -3.46
CA ILE A 7 -3.54 1.37 -4.82
C ILE A 7 -2.58 2.55 -4.95
N LEU A 8 -1.81 2.55 -6.04
CA LEU A 8 -0.93 3.66 -6.34
C LEU A 8 -1.77 4.89 -6.67
N PRO A 9 -1.68 5.98 -5.88
CA PRO A 9 -2.46 7.18 -6.14
C PRO A 9 -1.90 7.95 -7.32
N ASP A 10 -2.66 8.92 -7.80
CA ASP A 10 -2.17 9.87 -8.78
C ASP A 10 -1.18 10.81 -8.07
N LEU A 11 0.08 10.75 -8.47
CA LEU A 11 1.15 11.54 -7.88
C LEU A 11 1.44 12.82 -8.67
N GLY A 12 0.62 13.12 -9.69
CA GLY A 12 0.80 14.32 -10.49
C GLY A 12 1.93 14.22 -11.51
N ALA A 13 2.43 13.01 -11.74
CA ALA A 13 3.53 12.82 -12.68
C ALA A 13 3.03 12.88 -14.11
N SER A 14 3.91 13.33 -15.01
CA SER A 14 3.66 13.28 -16.44
C SER A 14 3.48 11.83 -16.89
N PRO A 15 2.61 11.55 -17.87
CA PRO A 15 2.44 10.18 -18.37
C PRO A 15 3.73 9.55 -18.89
N GLU A 16 4.69 10.36 -19.31
CA GLU A 16 5.97 9.85 -19.80
C GLU A 16 6.96 9.53 -18.70
N THR A 17 6.70 9.99 -17.48
CA THR A 17 7.62 9.75 -16.38
C THR A 17 7.37 8.35 -15.81
N PRO A 18 8.38 7.48 -15.83
CA PRO A 18 8.17 6.14 -15.28
C PRO A 18 8.02 6.19 -13.77
N ILE A 19 7.18 5.32 -13.24
CA ILE A 19 7.02 5.13 -11.82
C ILE A 19 7.46 3.71 -11.51
N LEU A 20 8.42 3.56 -10.63
CA LEU A 20 8.97 2.25 -10.28
C LEU A 20 8.78 2.01 -8.80
N VAL A 21 8.50 0.77 -8.45
CA VAL A 21 8.53 0.36 -7.04
C VAL A 21 10.00 0.32 -6.62
N SER A 22 10.31 0.98 -5.52
CA SER A 22 11.65 0.94 -4.95
C SER A 22 11.76 -0.25 -4.00
N TYR A 23 11.02 -0.20 -2.90
CA TYR A 23 11.01 -1.30 -1.95
C TYR A 23 9.81 -1.18 -1.01
N TRP A 24 9.50 -2.29 -0.34
CA TRP A 24 8.45 -2.33 0.68
C TRP A 24 9.08 -2.12 2.05
N HIS A 25 8.47 -1.22 2.83
CA HIS A 25 8.91 -0.97 4.21
C HIS A 25 8.51 -2.10 5.15
N VAL A 26 7.51 -2.88 4.77
CA VAL A 26 6.93 -3.92 5.60
C VAL A 26 6.98 -5.26 4.88
N ALA A 27 6.99 -6.33 5.63
CA ALA A 27 7.01 -7.68 5.07
C ALA A 27 5.61 -8.25 5.00
N ARG A 28 5.40 -9.18 4.07
CA ARG A 28 4.15 -9.92 4.00
C ARG A 28 3.93 -10.65 5.32
N GLY A 29 2.71 -10.54 5.85
CA GLY A 29 2.35 -11.11 7.14
C GLY A 29 2.48 -10.15 8.31
N GLN A 30 3.14 -9.01 8.09
CA GLN A 30 3.34 -8.03 9.14
C GLN A 30 2.07 -7.24 9.41
N ARG A 31 1.83 -6.94 10.67
CA ARG A 31 0.74 -6.06 11.06
C ARG A 31 1.07 -4.63 10.67
N VAL A 32 0.06 -3.92 10.15
CA VAL A 32 0.20 -2.52 9.74
C VAL A 32 -0.99 -1.73 10.25
N TRP A 33 -0.80 -0.44 10.44
CA TRP A 33 -1.87 0.47 10.83
C TRP A 33 -2.17 1.41 9.67
N GLU A 34 -3.42 1.82 9.58
CA GLU A 34 -3.83 2.78 8.56
C GLU A 34 -2.91 4.00 8.62
N GLY A 35 -2.39 4.41 7.46
CA GLY A 35 -1.47 5.52 7.36
C GLY A 35 0.00 5.16 7.45
N ASP A 36 0.33 3.94 7.89
CA ASP A 36 1.72 3.48 7.91
C ASP A 36 2.28 3.46 6.50
N ARG A 37 3.55 3.84 6.35
CA ARG A 37 4.22 3.76 5.06
C ARG A 37 4.43 2.30 4.69
N LEU A 38 3.87 1.88 3.58
CA LEU A 38 3.99 0.49 3.15
C LEU A 38 5.07 0.29 2.11
N VAL A 39 5.09 1.12 1.10
CA VAL A 39 5.96 0.90 -0.06
C VAL A 39 6.44 2.24 -0.60
N GLU A 40 7.71 2.28 -0.96
CA GLU A 40 8.29 3.45 -1.60
C GLU A 40 8.24 3.27 -3.11
N VAL A 41 7.84 4.33 -3.81
CA VAL A 41 7.87 4.36 -5.26
C VAL A 41 8.71 5.54 -5.70
N LEU A 42 9.34 5.41 -6.87
CA LEU A 42 10.18 6.46 -7.43
C LEU A 42 9.50 7.02 -8.68
N VAL A 43 9.33 8.34 -8.68
CA VAL A 43 8.82 9.06 -9.85
C VAL A 43 9.96 9.91 -10.34
N GLY A 44 10.69 9.44 -11.36
CA GLY A 44 11.93 10.05 -11.75
C GLY A 44 12.88 10.07 -10.55
N PRO A 45 13.42 11.25 -10.16
CA PRO A 45 14.34 11.34 -9.04
C PRO A 45 13.66 11.49 -7.68
N THR A 46 12.31 11.50 -7.64
CA THR A 46 11.58 11.78 -6.41
C THR A 46 10.99 10.51 -5.81
N ALA A 47 11.16 10.34 -4.50
CA ALA A 47 10.61 9.19 -3.79
C ALA A 47 9.31 9.59 -3.09
N PHE A 48 8.32 8.71 -3.15
CA PHE A 48 7.04 8.87 -2.45
C PHE A 48 6.73 7.60 -1.70
N ASP A 49 6.11 7.74 -0.52
CA ASP A 49 5.64 6.58 0.24
C ASP A 49 4.14 6.44 0.06
N VAL A 50 3.71 5.21 -0.19
CA VAL A 50 2.28 4.89 -0.31
C VAL A 50 1.82 4.35 1.04
N PRO A 51 0.83 4.99 1.67
CA PRO A 51 0.39 4.58 3.01
C PRO A 51 -0.58 3.42 2.96
N SER A 52 -0.71 2.74 4.09
CA SER A 52 -1.69 1.68 4.25
C SER A 52 -3.10 2.25 4.24
N PRO A 53 -4.00 1.68 3.46
CA PRO A 53 -5.39 2.14 3.42
C PRO A 53 -6.22 1.64 4.60
N ALA A 54 -5.67 0.74 5.41
CA ALA A 54 -6.42 0.13 6.50
C ALA A 54 -5.48 -0.45 7.54
N THR A 55 -6.04 -0.75 8.69
CA THR A 55 -5.33 -1.45 9.76
C THR A 55 -5.59 -2.94 9.62
N GLY A 56 -4.51 -3.73 9.62
CA GLY A 56 -4.61 -5.17 9.46
C GLY A 56 -3.25 -5.79 9.20
N ARG A 57 -3.19 -6.74 8.29
CA ARG A 57 -1.94 -7.40 7.92
C ARG A 57 -1.72 -7.32 6.43
N LEU A 58 -0.47 -7.09 6.05
CA LEU A 58 -0.10 -7.13 4.64
C LEU A 58 -0.10 -8.59 4.20
N VAL A 59 -1.01 -8.96 3.32
CA VAL A 59 -1.16 -10.36 2.91
C VAL A 59 -0.69 -10.63 1.50
N LYS A 60 -0.62 -9.61 0.65
CA LYS A 60 -0.16 -9.78 -0.71
C LYS A 60 0.69 -8.60 -1.16
N ILE A 61 1.75 -8.92 -1.89
CA ILE A 61 2.61 -7.94 -2.56
C ILE A 61 2.55 -8.29 -4.04
N HIS A 62 1.98 -7.40 -4.85
CA HIS A 62 1.83 -7.62 -6.29
C HIS A 62 2.94 -6.97 -7.11
N ALA A 63 3.53 -5.91 -6.60
CA ALA A 63 4.60 -5.20 -7.29
C ALA A 63 5.81 -5.09 -6.38
N ARG A 64 6.97 -5.42 -6.91
CA ARG A 64 8.21 -5.48 -6.14
C ARG A 64 9.25 -4.54 -6.71
N GLY A 65 10.40 -4.49 -6.09
CA GLY A 65 11.47 -3.59 -6.51
C GLY A 65 11.74 -3.64 -7.99
N ASP A 66 11.87 -2.48 -8.58
CA ASP A 66 12.10 -2.22 -10.00
C ASP A 66 10.92 -2.48 -10.92
N ASP A 67 9.77 -2.93 -10.41
CA ASP A 67 8.59 -3.08 -11.26
C ASP A 67 8.05 -1.71 -11.64
N ALA A 68 7.70 -1.56 -12.91
CA ALA A 68 7.04 -0.37 -13.41
C ALA A 68 5.55 -0.44 -13.09
N VAL A 69 5.01 0.65 -12.57
CA VAL A 69 3.60 0.71 -12.16
C VAL A 69 2.97 2.01 -12.65
N LYS A 70 1.65 2.05 -12.66
CA LYS A 70 0.91 3.23 -13.09
C LYS A 70 -0.10 3.62 -12.02
N PRO A 71 -0.53 4.89 -11.98
CA PRO A 71 -1.60 5.29 -11.08
C PRO A 71 -2.81 4.36 -11.24
N GLY A 72 -3.39 3.96 -10.12
CA GLY A 72 -4.49 2.99 -10.10
C GLY A 72 -4.05 1.54 -9.98
N ALA A 73 -2.76 1.25 -10.14
CA ALA A 73 -2.28 -0.12 -10.01
C ALA A 73 -2.43 -0.62 -8.58
N VAL A 74 -2.78 -1.90 -8.44
CA VAL A 74 -2.85 -2.54 -7.13
C VAL A 74 -1.45 -3.03 -6.79
N LEU A 75 -0.86 -2.44 -5.74
CA LEU A 75 0.52 -2.77 -5.33
C LEU A 75 0.56 -3.95 -4.37
N GLY A 76 -0.51 -4.15 -3.62
CA GLY A 76 -0.61 -5.21 -2.66
C GLY A 76 -1.98 -5.20 -2.01
N ARG A 77 -2.16 -5.97 -0.93
CA ARG A 77 -3.43 -6.02 -0.23
C ARG A 77 -3.22 -6.13 1.27
N VAL A 78 -4.05 -5.42 2.02
CA VAL A 78 -4.07 -5.47 3.48
C VAL A 78 -5.36 -6.16 3.90
N GLU A 79 -5.23 -7.19 4.70
CA GLU A 79 -6.40 -7.92 5.21
C GLU A 79 -6.80 -7.35 6.56
N ILE A 80 -8.07 -6.98 6.68
CA ILE A 80 -8.63 -6.48 7.92
C ILE A 80 -9.19 -7.67 8.68
N SER A 81 -8.67 -7.91 9.88
CA SER A 81 -9.16 -9.02 10.68
C SER A 81 -10.49 -8.63 11.33
N GLU A 82 -11.26 -9.66 11.67
CA GLU A 82 -12.49 -9.47 12.40
C GLU A 82 -12.26 -8.74 13.72
N GLU A 83 -11.13 -9.01 14.34
CA GLU A 83 -10.72 -8.36 15.58
C GLU A 83 -10.56 -6.85 15.40
N ASP A 84 -9.96 -6.43 14.30
CA ASP A 84 -9.79 -5.00 14.03
C ASP A 84 -11.12 -4.32 13.77
N GLU A 85 -12.06 -5.00 13.14
CA GLU A 85 -13.39 -4.47 12.89
C GLU A 85 -14.22 -4.33 14.16
N VAL A 86 -14.10 -5.29 15.07
CA VAL A 86 -14.84 -5.27 16.32
C VAL A 86 -14.40 -4.10 17.19
N GLU A 87 -13.16 -3.70 17.09
CA GLU A 87 -12.64 -2.57 17.85
C GLU A 87 -13.46 -1.32 17.65
N ASP A 88 -13.88 -1.08 16.41
CA ASP A 88 -14.65 0.11 16.08
C ASP A 88 -16.05 0.05 16.68
N SER A 89 -16.64 -1.11 16.76
CA SER A 89 -18.01 -1.23 17.23
C SER A 89 -18.12 -1.11 18.72
N ARG A 90 -17.05 -1.27 19.46
CA ARG A 90 -17.09 -1.16 20.90
C ARG A 90 -17.24 0.27 21.41
N ASP A 91 -17.02 1.21 20.54
CA ASP A 91 -17.16 2.61 20.89
C ASP A 91 -18.61 3.07 20.92
N ALA A 92 -19.48 2.24 20.45
CA ALA A 92 -20.89 2.57 20.41
C ALA A 92 -21.54 2.50 21.80
#